data_ffbe673a4c49a76e7ce726e5c9d01ecc
#
_entry.id   ffbe673a4c49a76e7ce726e5c9d01ecc
#
_cell.length_a   1.000
_cell.length_b   1.000
_cell.length_c   1.000
_cell.angle_alpha   90.00
_cell.angle_beta   90.00
_cell.angle_gamma   90.00
#
_symmetry.space_group_name_H-M   'P 1'
#
loop_
_entity.id
_entity.type
_entity.pdbx_description
1 polymer ?
#
loop_
_entity_poly.entity_id
_entity_poly.type
_entity_poly.pdbx_seq_one_letter_code
_entity_poly.pdbx_strand_id
1 'polypeptide(L)'
;MECEEMPGQTDTREHPSLEATIPPFRADHVGSLLRAPELKVARETILGPHTAEANIGPHGNAALTAIEDHHVRDAIAMQKRAGLKLATDGELRRRSWMLELFLGWDGIGATRSGGGPIKWRNETGASQDMTEFRVDRPIQWRPGAIVQAFRFLKAETDLVPKVGLPSPSVVHYFLEQGGKLNPEVYQDQEAFWHDLIRAFQREIMALVDAGATYIQIDDVCFAYLCDPVHRAHVQSRGYDPDALVRLYTQRINEAISVAPDHVTFTMHTCRGNREGHWVAEGAYDAVAEVLFNEMNVKAFFLEYDTDRAGGFGPL
;
A
#
# COMPACT_ATOMS: atom_id res chain seq x y z
N MET A 1 -48.09 24.01 31.90
CA MET A 1 -46.80 23.31 31.99
C MET A 1 -46.42 23.04 30.53
N GLU A 2 -45.81 24.06 29.95
CA GLU A 2 -45.44 24.10 28.55
C GLU A 2 -44.12 23.36 28.38
N CYS A 3 -44.10 22.39 27.45
CA CYS A 3 -42.85 21.73 27.05
C CYS A 3 -42.10 22.67 26.09
N GLU A 4 -40.96 23.20 26.51
CA GLU A 4 -40.01 23.88 25.63
C GLU A 4 -39.34 22.83 24.73
N GLU A 5 -39.55 22.97 23.43
CA GLU A 5 -38.80 22.26 22.40
C GLU A 5 -37.37 22.80 22.33
N MET A 6 -36.39 21.94 22.58
CA MET A 6 -35.00 22.27 22.39
C MET A 6 -34.69 22.35 20.89
N PRO A 7 -33.93 23.36 20.39
CA PRO A 7 -33.57 23.46 18.99
C PRO A 7 -32.59 22.35 18.64
N GLY A 8 -32.96 21.53 17.66
CA GLY A 8 -32.11 20.49 17.09
C GLY A 8 -30.84 21.09 16.51
N GLN A 9 -29.69 20.63 16.99
CA GLN A 9 -28.39 20.86 16.32
C GLN A 9 -28.46 20.19 14.96
N THR A 10 -28.49 20.98 13.89
CA THR A 10 -28.27 20.49 12.54
C THR A 10 -26.80 20.09 12.40
N ASP A 11 -26.54 18.80 12.26
CA ASP A 11 -25.23 18.27 11.91
C ASP A 11 -24.84 18.80 10.50
N THR A 12 -23.99 19.81 10.47
CA THR A 12 -23.50 20.45 9.23
C THR A 12 -22.31 19.74 8.61
N ARG A 13 -22.06 18.47 8.95
CA ARG A 13 -21.09 17.68 8.20
C ARG A 13 -21.58 17.49 6.78
N GLU A 14 -20.99 18.21 5.84
CA GLU A 14 -21.21 18.02 4.42
C GLU A 14 -20.81 16.57 4.06
N HIS A 15 -21.82 15.72 3.89
CA HIS A 15 -21.60 14.43 3.26
C HIS A 15 -21.12 14.67 1.82
N PRO A 16 -20.00 14.08 1.38
CA PRO A 16 -19.59 14.20 -0.02
C PRO A 16 -20.77 13.81 -0.92
N SER A 17 -21.16 14.70 -1.81
CA SER A 17 -22.27 14.48 -2.71
C SER A 17 -22.02 13.21 -3.54
N LEU A 18 -23.08 12.46 -3.87
CA LEU A 18 -23.01 11.29 -4.76
C LEU A 18 -22.49 11.66 -6.17
N GLU A 19 -22.36 12.95 -6.46
CA GLU A 19 -21.93 13.53 -7.73
C GLU A 19 -20.50 14.08 -7.70
N ALA A 20 -19.65 13.69 -6.72
CA ALA A 20 -18.26 14.13 -6.69
C ALA A 20 -17.59 13.82 -8.04
N THR A 21 -17.02 14.86 -8.65
CA THR A 21 -16.26 14.74 -9.91
C THR A 21 -14.77 14.59 -9.70
N ILE A 22 -14.31 14.79 -8.47
CA ILE A 22 -12.92 14.66 -8.03
C ILE A 22 -12.81 13.66 -6.88
N PRO A 23 -11.69 12.91 -6.76
CA PRO A 23 -11.48 11.99 -5.64
C PRO A 23 -11.36 12.71 -4.29
N PRO A 24 -11.60 12.02 -3.16
CA PRO A 24 -11.98 10.61 -3.09
C PRO A 24 -13.45 10.40 -3.43
N PHE A 25 -13.76 9.25 -4.05
CA PHE A 25 -15.13 8.90 -4.40
C PHE A 25 -15.75 8.05 -3.31
N ARG A 26 -17.08 8.16 -3.13
CA ARG A 26 -17.80 7.33 -2.16
C ARG A 26 -17.79 5.84 -2.54
N ALA A 27 -18.02 5.55 -3.84
CA ALA A 27 -17.85 4.21 -4.39
C ALA A 27 -16.43 4.08 -4.95
N ASP A 28 -15.56 3.42 -4.22
CA ASP A 28 -14.15 3.26 -4.51
C ASP A 28 -13.67 1.87 -4.07
N HIS A 29 -12.48 1.47 -4.49
CA HIS A 29 -11.86 0.20 -4.11
C HIS A 29 -10.33 0.33 -4.00
N VAL A 30 -9.69 -0.63 -3.36
CA VAL A 30 -8.25 -0.59 -3.04
C VAL A 30 -7.31 -0.81 -4.22
N GLY A 31 -7.83 -1.20 -5.39
CA GLY A 31 -7.06 -1.21 -6.64
C GLY A 31 -6.73 -2.57 -7.20
N SER A 32 -6.34 -3.54 -6.37
CA SER A 32 -5.99 -4.89 -6.82
C SER A 32 -7.23 -5.70 -7.20
N LEU A 33 -7.16 -6.42 -8.31
CA LEU A 33 -8.23 -7.29 -8.83
C LEU A 33 -7.74 -8.73 -9.01
N LEU A 34 -8.67 -9.67 -9.06
CA LEU A 34 -8.35 -11.07 -9.29
C LEU A 34 -7.75 -11.28 -10.69
N ARG A 35 -6.62 -11.96 -10.73
CA ARG A 35 -5.94 -12.33 -11.99
C ARG A 35 -6.64 -13.51 -12.65
N ALA A 36 -6.94 -13.36 -13.93
CA ALA A 36 -7.48 -14.44 -14.74
C ALA A 36 -6.50 -15.64 -14.78
N PRO A 37 -7.03 -16.88 -14.84
CA PRO A 37 -6.20 -18.08 -14.93
C PRO A 37 -5.18 -18.03 -16.08
N GLU A 38 -5.58 -17.53 -17.24
CA GLU A 38 -4.71 -17.39 -18.42
C GLU A 38 -3.52 -16.49 -18.15
N LEU A 39 -3.72 -15.36 -17.46
CA LEU A 39 -2.63 -14.45 -17.10
C LEU A 39 -1.66 -15.12 -16.12
N LYS A 40 -2.16 -15.89 -15.15
CA LYS A 40 -1.31 -16.64 -14.21
C LYS A 40 -0.45 -17.66 -14.94
N VAL A 41 -1.06 -18.45 -15.82
CA VAL A 41 -0.35 -19.48 -16.63
C VAL A 41 0.68 -18.85 -17.56
N ALA A 42 0.31 -17.75 -18.25
CA ALA A 42 1.24 -17.06 -19.14
C ALA A 42 2.46 -16.53 -18.38
N ARG A 43 2.26 -15.94 -17.21
CA ARG A 43 3.34 -15.44 -16.35
C ARG A 43 4.25 -16.57 -15.87
N GLU A 44 3.69 -17.65 -15.38
CA GLU A 44 4.47 -18.78 -14.90
C GLU A 44 5.26 -19.45 -16.04
N THR A 45 4.65 -19.57 -17.21
CA THR A 45 5.30 -20.15 -18.40
C THR A 45 6.47 -19.30 -18.90
N ILE A 46 6.29 -17.97 -18.94
CA ILE A 46 7.26 -17.05 -19.55
C ILE A 46 8.31 -16.59 -18.54
N LEU A 47 7.91 -16.32 -17.31
CA LEU A 47 8.79 -15.78 -16.26
C LEU A 47 9.29 -16.84 -15.27
N GLY A 48 8.75 -18.07 -15.35
CA GLY A 48 9.03 -19.13 -14.38
C GLY A 48 8.24 -18.97 -13.07
N PRO A 49 8.42 -19.91 -12.13
CA PRO A 49 7.68 -19.95 -10.88
C PRO A 49 7.92 -18.69 -10.05
N HIS A 50 6.89 -18.30 -9.27
CA HIS A 50 6.97 -17.15 -8.40
C HIS A 50 7.93 -17.40 -7.25
N THR A 51 9.10 -16.77 -7.31
CA THR A 51 10.05 -16.69 -6.18
C THR A 51 10.13 -15.25 -5.70
N ALA A 52 10.46 -15.02 -4.43
CA ALA A 52 10.54 -13.67 -3.87
C ALA A 52 11.55 -12.76 -4.61
N GLU A 53 12.49 -13.34 -5.32
CA GLU A 53 13.63 -12.62 -5.91
C GLU A 53 13.64 -12.62 -7.44
N ALA A 54 12.89 -13.52 -8.09
CA ALA A 54 12.95 -13.68 -9.53
C ALA A 54 11.78 -13.01 -10.24
N ASN A 55 12.10 -12.35 -11.35
CA ASN A 55 11.12 -11.89 -12.33
C ASN A 55 10.20 -10.77 -11.84
N ILE A 56 10.75 -9.80 -11.11
CA ILE A 56 10.06 -8.61 -10.63
C ILE A 56 10.43 -7.43 -11.54
N GLY A 57 9.41 -6.60 -11.82
CA GLY A 57 9.59 -5.42 -12.67
C GLY A 57 9.31 -5.67 -14.15
N PRO A 58 9.69 -4.73 -15.01
CA PRO A 58 9.47 -4.82 -16.45
C PRO A 58 10.22 -6.03 -17.02
N HIS A 59 9.48 -7.00 -17.54
CA HIS A 59 10.08 -8.25 -18.03
C HIS A 59 10.57 -8.18 -19.49
N GLY A 60 10.23 -7.09 -20.23
CA GLY A 60 10.65 -6.91 -21.62
C GLY A 60 10.06 -7.92 -22.62
N ASN A 61 9.16 -8.81 -22.19
CA ASN A 61 8.56 -9.83 -23.05
C ASN A 61 7.28 -9.29 -23.71
N ALA A 62 7.34 -9.04 -25.03
CA ALA A 62 6.23 -8.45 -25.78
C ALA A 62 4.97 -9.32 -25.80
N ALA A 63 5.10 -10.66 -25.81
CA ALA A 63 3.95 -11.56 -25.80
C ALA A 63 3.22 -11.50 -24.45
N LEU A 64 3.93 -11.50 -23.34
CA LEU A 64 3.36 -11.34 -22.02
C LEU A 64 2.71 -9.96 -21.85
N THR A 65 3.41 -8.90 -22.31
CA THR A 65 2.86 -7.54 -22.29
C THR A 65 1.52 -7.45 -23.02
N ALA A 66 1.37 -8.10 -24.19
CA ALA A 66 0.11 -8.11 -24.94
C ALA A 66 -1.03 -8.80 -24.17
N ILE A 67 -0.73 -9.88 -23.44
CA ILE A 67 -1.69 -10.58 -22.57
C ILE A 67 -2.08 -9.68 -21.38
N GLU A 68 -1.11 -9.05 -20.74
CA GLU A 68 -1.35 -8.11 -19.65
C GLU A 68 -2.19 -6.92 -20.10
N ASP A 69 -1.87 -6.34 -21.26
CA ASP A 69 -2.62 -5.23 -21.86
C ASP A 69 -4.10 -5.59 -22.07
N HIS A 70 -4.36 -6.78 -22.59
CA HIS A 70 -5.72 -7.29 -22.78
C HIS A 70 -6.47 -7.36 -21.44
N HIS A 71 -5.90 -8.01 -20.43
CA HIS A 71 -6.56 -8.15 -19.13
C HIS A 71 -6.73 -6.80 -18.39
N VAL A 72 -5.82 -5.85 -18.56
CA VAL A 72 -5.98 -4.48 -17.99
C VAL A 72 -7.15 -3.76 -18.67
N ARG A 73 -7.31 -3.87 -20.00
CA ARG A 73 -8.48 -3.30 -20.70
C ARG A 73 -9.79 -3.93 -20.24
N ASP A 74 -9.83 -5.24 -20.02
CA ASP A 74 -11.00 -5.93 -19.50
C ASP A 74 -11.35 -5.48 -18.07
N ALA A 75 -10.33 -5.28 -17.23
CA ALA A 75 -10.48 -4.75 -15.87
C ALA A 75 -11.04 -3.31 -15.89
N ILE A 76 -10.53 -2.45 -16.76
CA ILE A 76 -11.04 -1.08 -16.94
C ILE A 76 -12.51 -1.12 -17.40
N ALA A 77 -12.82 -1.92 -18.41
CA ALA A 77 -14.17 -2.06 -18.92
C ALA A 77 -15.15 -2.60 -17.84
N MET A 78 -14.71 -3.52 -17.00
CA MET A 78 -15.50 -4.05 -15.88
C MET A 78 -15.81 -2.96 -14.86
N GLN A 79 -14.80 -2.18 -14.43
CA GLN A 79 -14.96 -1.07 -13.49
C GLN A 79 -15.90 0.01 -14.04
N LYS A 80 -15.79 0.33 -15.33
CA LYS A 80 -16.69 1.27 -16.01
C LYS A 80 -18.14 0.75 -16.03
N ARG A 81 -18.36 -0.54 -16.35
CA ARG A 81 -19.69 -1.17 -16.31
C ARG A 81 -20.29 -1.20 -14.91
N ALA A 82 -19.47 -1.32 -13.88
CA ALA A 82 -19.89 -1.24 -12.48
C ALA A 82 -20.29 0.18 -12.04
N GLY A 83 -20.11 1.20 -12.88
CA GLY A 83 -20.49 2.58 -12.61
C GLY A 83 -19.48 3.35 -11.75
N LEU A 84 -18.25 2.84 -11.60
CA LEU A 84 -17.19 3.55 -10.89
C LEU A 84 -16.78 4.83 -11.62
N LYS A 85 -16.34 5.83 -10.86
CA LYS A 85 -15.79 7.09 -11.37
C LYS A 85 -14.29 7.04 -11.57
N LEU A 86 -13.64 6.00 -11.08
CA LEU A 86 -12.21 5.74 -11.17
C LEU A 86 -11.95 4.41 -11.87
N ALA A 87 -10.72 4.23 -12.31
CA ALA A 87 -10.22 2.93 -12.75
C ALA A 87 -8.79 2.70 -12.24
N THR A 88 -8.47 1.45 -11.91
CA THR A 88 -7.12 0.96 -11.69
C THR A 88 -6.75 -0.04 -12.78
N ASP A 89 -5.47 -0.34 -12.93
CA ASP A 89 -5.00 -1.44 -13.78
C ASP A 89 -5.21 -2.84 -13.15
N GLY A 90 -5.89 -2.89 -11.98
CA GLY A 90 -6.10 -4.10 -11.20
C GLY A 90 -4.83 -4.68 -10.59
N GLU A 91 -3.71 -3.97 -10.70
CA GLU A 91 -2.35 -4.46 -10.36
C GLU A 91 -1.99 -5.75 -11.12
N LEU A 92 -2.59 -5.95 -12.29
CA LEU A 92 -2.48 -7.19 -13.04
C LEU A 92 -1.05 -7.44 -13.56
N ARG A 93 -0.24 -6.40 -13.67
CA ARG A 93 1.18 -6.50 -14.07
C ARG A 93 2.11 -6.79 -12.89
N ARG A 94 1.64 -6.65 -11.65
CA ARG A 94 2.45 -6.87 -10.44
C ARG A 94 2.44 -8.35 -10.03
N ARG A 95 3.56 -8.85 -9.56
CA ARG A 95 3.66 -10.14 -8.88
C ARG A 95 3.40 -10.01 -7.39
N SER A 96 3.80 -8.87 -6.82
CA SER A 96 3.58 -8.51 -5.45
C SER A 96 3.18 -7.05 -5.37
N TRP A 97 2.31 -6.70 -4.43
CA TRP A 97 1.87 -5.32 -4.22
C TRP A 97 3.02 -4.35 -3.88
N MET A 98 4.12 -4.83 -3.29
CA MET A 98 5.24 -4.01 -2.83
C MET A 98 6.55 -4.23 -3.58
N LEU A 99 6.83 -5.47 -4.04
CA LEU A 99 8.17 -5.82 -4.53
C LEU A 99 8.52 -5.12 -5.84
N GLU A 100 7.55 -4.88 -6.72
CA GLU A 100 7.77 -4.18 -7.99
C GLU A 100 8.27 -2.75 -7.80
N LEU A 101 7.87 -2.08 -6.73
CA LEU A 101 8.41 -0.75 -6.40
C LEU A 101 9.83 -0.88 -5.84
N PHE A 102 9.98 -1.60 -4.74
CA PHE A 102 11.22 -1.56 -3.95
C PHE A 102 12.39 -2.26 -4.64
N LEU A 103 12.15 -3.39 -5.30
CA LEU A 103 13.20 -4.09 -6.06
C LEU A 103 13.48 -3.44 -7.43
N GLY A 104 12.63 -2.51 -7.86
CA GLY A 104 12.88 -1.64 -9.01
C GLY A 104 13.90 -0.54 -8.72
N TRP A 105 14.17 -0.24 -7.46
CA TRP A 105 15.16 0.75 -7.04
C TRP A 105 16.52 0.11 -6.74
N ASP A 106 17.61 0.89 -6.82
CA ASP A 106 18.90 0.43 -6.36
C ASP A 106 18.96 0.36 -4.84
N GLY A 107 19.74 -0.57 -4.35
CA GLY A 107 20.07 -0.67 -2.94
C GLY A 107 19.17 -1.60 -2.14
N ILE A 108 17.95 -1.89 -2.58
CA ILE A 108 17.00 -2.77 -1.88
C ILE A 108 16.99 -4.15 -2.53
N GLY A 109 17.16 -5.19 -1.71
CA GLY A 109 16.97 -6.58 -2.07
C GLY A 109 15.89 -7.23 -1.20
N ALA A 110 15.39 -8.37 -1.61
CA ALA A 110 14.45 -9.17 -0.82
C ALA A 110 14.97 -10.59 -0.61
N THR A 111 14.59 -11.18 0.52
CA THR A 111 14.87 -12.58 0.86
C THR A 111 13.66 -13.20 1.54
N ARG A 112 13.64 -14.51 1.73
CA ARG A 112 12.63 -15.14 2.57
C ARG A 112 13.07 -15.15 4.02
N SER A 113 12.15 -14.83 4.92
CA SER A 113 12.36 -14.92 6.36
C SER A 113 12.70 -16.35 6.76
N GLY A 114 13.81 -16.52 7.46
CA GLY A 114 14.28 -17.83 7.94
C GLY A 114 13.69 -18.24 9.27
N GLY A 115 12.49 -17.80 9.70
CA GLY A 115 11.86 -18.26 10.93
C GLY A 115 11.57 -17.19 11.97
N GLY A 116 11.38 -15.95 11.60
CA GLY A 116 10.90 -14.88 12.50
C GLY A 116 9.52 -15.19 13.13
N PRO A 117 9.15 -14.49 14.21
CA PRO A 117 7.89 -14.74 14.93
C PRO A 117 6.66 -14.27 14.12
N ILE A 118 6.86 -13.37 13.16
CA ILE A 118 5.78 -12.86 12.33
C ILE A 118 5.62 -13.75 11.10
N LYS A 119 4.42 -14.27 10.92
CA LYS A 119 4.10 -15.23 9.85
C LYS A 119 2.71 -15.00 9.29
N TRP A 120 2.53 -15.41 8.06
CA TRP A 120 1.19 -15.62 7.50
C TRP A 120 0.51 -16.77 8.24
N ARG A 121 -0.72 -16.59 8.66
CA ARG A 121 -1.54 -17.58 9.38
C ARG A 121 -2.96 -17.62 8.83
N ASN A 122 -3.66 -18.71 9.07
CA ASN A 122 -5.07 -18.88 8.69
C ASN A 122 -5.85 -19.55 9.81
N GLU A 123 -7.14 -19.78 9.61
CA GLU A 123 -8.04 -20.41 10.59
C GLU A 123 -7.60 -21.83 11.02
N THR A 124 -6.84 -22.53 10.19
CA THR A 124 -6.33 -23.88 10.51
C THR A 124 -5.02 -23.86 11.30
N GLY A 125 -4.46 -22.68 11.56
CA GLY A 125 -3.14 -22.53 12.19
C GLY A 125 -1.95 -22.76 11.26
N ALA A 126 -2.18 -22.99 9.96
CA ALA A 126 -1.09 -23.05 8.97
C ALA A 126 -0.33 -21.73 8.93
N SER A 127 0.99 -21.81 8.80
CA SER A 127 1.85 -20.62 8.76
C SER A 127 2.84 -20.68 7.61
N GLN A 128 3.16 -19.51 7.05
CA GLN A 128 4.15 -19.32 5.98
C GLN A 128 5.09 -18.20 6.35
N ASP A 129 6.33 -18.30 5.91
CA ASP A 129 7.33 -17.26 6.13
C ASP A 129 7.01 -15.99 5.36
N MET A 130 7.41 -14.86 5.95
CA MET A 130 7.30 -13.54 5.34
C MET A 130 8.46 -13.27 4.38
N THR A 131 8.27 -12.29 3.51
CA THR A 131 9.37 -11.68 2.77
C THR A 131 10.06 -10.66 3.67
N GLU A 132 11.37 -10.62 3.64
CA GLU A 132 12.20 -9.63 4.32
C GLU A 132 12.97 -8.80 3.29
N PHE A 133 13.19 -7.53 3.59
CA PHE A 133 14.08 -6.69 2.80
C PHE A 133 15.49 -6.69 3.37
N ARG A 134 16.46 -6.40 2.51
CA ARG A 134 17.83 -6.05 2.87
C ARG A 134 18.26 -4.82 2.11
N VAL A 135 19.19 -4.06 2.67
CA VAL A 135 19.81 -2.91 2.00
C VAL A 135 21.31 -3.17 1.88
N ASP A 136 21.75 -3.37 0.65
CA ASP A 136 23.13 -3.76 0.33
C ASP A 136 23.99 -2.56 -0.12
N ARG A 137 23.37 -1.42 -0.44
CA ARG A 137 24.00 -0.15 -0.86
C ARG A 137 23.00 1.01 -0.69
N PRO A 138 23.41 2.28 -0.81
CA PRO A 138 22.51 3.42 -0.69
C PRO A 138 21.32 3.31 -1.64
N ILE A 139 20.13 3.64 -1.12
CA ILE A 139 18.88 3.56 -1.88
C ILE A 139 18.87 4.67 -2.92
N GLN A 140 18.62 4.29 -4.18
CA GLN A 140 18.48 5.24 -5.28
C GLN A 140 17.27 4.89 -6.14
N TRP A 141 16.41 5.90 -6.38
CA TRP A 141 15.27 5.76 -7.25
C TRP A 141 15.70 5.50 -8.71
N ARG A 142 14.95 4.63 -9.37
CA ARG A 142 14.97 4.43 -10.81
C ARG A 142 13.55 4.43 -11.36
N PRO A 143 13.35 4.91 -12.61
CA PRO A 143 12.04 4.82 -13.26
C PRO A 143 11.59 3.36 -13.33
N GLY A 144 10.45 3.06 -12.68
CA GLY A 144 9.99 1.70 -12.45
C GLY A 144 8.75 1.29 -13.25
N ALA A 145 8.31 0.06 -13.00
CA ALA A 145 7.17 -0.56 -13.63
C ALA A 145 5.86 0.15 -13.31
N ILE A 146 5.74 0.78 -12.13
CA ILE A 146 4.47 1.40 -11.67
C ILE A 146 4.14 2.61 -12.53
N VAL A 147 5.11 3.48 -12.80
CA VAL A 147 4.90 4.64 -13.68
C VAL A 147 4.53 4.22 -15.11
N GLN A 148 5.14 3.14 -15.62
CA GLN A 148 4.80 2.61 -16.94
C GLN A 148 3.39 2.04 -16.99
N ALA A 149 3.00 1.25 -15.97
CA ALA A 149 1.65 0.72 -15.84
C ALA A 149 0.61 1.84 -15.72
N PHE A 150 0.91 2.88 -14.95
CA PHE A 150 0.04 4.05 -14.83
C PHE A 150 -0.16 4.80 -16.16
N ARG A 151 0.91 5.01 -16.95
CA ARG A 151 0.80 5.62 -18.27
C ARG A 151 -0.12 4.83 -19.21
N PHE A 152 -0.03 3.51 -19.17
CA PHE A 152 -0.92 2.63 -19.93
C PHE A 152 -2.37 2.77 -19.44
N LEU A 153 -2.61 2.65 -18.13
CA LEU A 153 -3.94 2.84 -17.54
C LEU A 153 -4.56 4.17 -17.99
N LYS A 154 -3.81 5.26 -17.87
CA LYS A 154 -4.28 6.61 -18.25
C LYS A 154 -4.63 6.72 -19.72
N ALA A 155 -3.90 6.04 -20.61
CA ALA A 155 -4.16 6.05 -22.04
C ALA A 155 -5.42 5.23 -22.43
N GLU A 156 -5.79 4.24 -21.62
CA GLU A 156 -6.87 3.30 -21.91
C GLU A 156 -8.21 3.64 -21.19
N THR A 157 -8.26 4.69 -20.35
CA THR A 157 -9.49 5.03 -19.61
C THR A 157 -9.86 6.50 -19.71
N ASP A 158 -11.15 6.78 -19.74
CA ASP A 158 -11.78 8.08 -19.57
C ASP A 158 -12.23 8.36 -18.12
N LEU A 159 -12.10 7.37 -17.24
CA LEU A 159 -12.31 7.51 -15.80
C LEU A 159 -11.08 8.15 -15.13
N VAL A 160 -11.20 8.53 -13.85
CA VAL A 160 -10.04 9.01 -13.08
C VAL A 160 -9.07 7.85 -12.84
N PRO A 161 -7.86 7.87 -13.40
CA PRO A 161 -6.90 6.79 -13.17
C PRO A 161 -6.35 6.87 -11.75
N LYS A 162 -6.48 5.78 -10.98
CA LYS A 162 -5.98 5.61 -9.61
C LYS A 162 -4.81 4.64 -9.60
N VAL A 163 -3.78 4.95 -8.82
CA VAL A 163 -2.61 4.08 -8.61
C VAL A 163 -2.31 3.88 -7.14
N GLY A 164 -2.00 2.64 -6.73
CA GLY A 164 -1.52 2.29 -5.40
C GLY A 164 0.00 2.22 -5.36
N LEU A 165 0.59 2.81 -4.31
CA LEU A 165 2.00 2.73 -3.95
C LEU A 165 2.15 2.15 -2.55
N PRO A 166 3.02 1.15 -2.33
CA PRO A 166 3.35 0.74 -0.97
C PRO A 166 4.00 1.90 -0.21
N SER A 167 3.78 1.98 1.10
CA SER A 167 4.32 3.04 1.95
C SER A 167 5.81 2.86 2.26
N PRO A 168 6.55 3.93 2.60
CA PRO A 168 7.94 3.84 3.02
C PRO A 168 8.13 3.07 4.34
N SER A 169 7.14 3.08 5.24
CA SER A 169 7.13 2.31 6.49
C SER A 169 7.35 0.81 6.27
N VAL A 170 6.81 0.29 5.15
CA VAL A 170 6.94 -1.13 4.77
C VAL A 170 8.40 -1.54 4.61
N VAL A 171 9.24 -0.72 3.97
CA VAL A 171 10.67 -1.05 3.82
C VAL A 171 11.33 -1.16 5.19
N HIS A 172 11.15 -0.15 6.04
CA HIS A 172 11.74 -0.14 7.39
C HIS A 172 11.24 -1.30 8.23
N TYR A 173 9.93 -1.54 8.28
CA TYR A 173 9.34 -2.58 9.10
C TYR A 173 9.86 -3.97 8.73
N PHE A 174 9.94 -4.28 7.43
CA PHE A 174 10.38 -5.59 6.94
C PHE A 174 11.90 -5.76 6.95
N LEU A 175 12.70 -4.70 6.91
CA LEU A 175 14.13 -4.76 7.19
C LEU A 175 14.41 -5.19 8.62
N GLU A 176 13.63 -4.63 9.54
CA GLU A 176 13.82 -4.81 10.97
C GLU A 176 13.32 -6.17 11.49
N GLN A 177 12.56 -6.93 10.73
CA GLN A 177 12.12 -8.28 11.13
C GLN A 177 13.23 -9.33 11.04
N GLY A 178 14.08 -9.27 10.04
CA GLY A 178 15.11 -10.27 9.76
C GLY A 178 16.52 -9.71 9.65
N GLY A 179 16.65 -8.44 9.29
CA GLY A 179 17.93 -7.78 9.09
C GLY A 179 18.05 -6.49 9.89
N LYS A 180 19.23 -6.18 10.32
CA LYS A 180 19.57 -4.83 10.76
C LYS A 180 19.96 -4.06 9.52
N LEU A 181 19.75 -2.73 9.55
CA LEU A 181 20.43 -1.85 8.61
C LEU A 181 21.92 -2.23 8.56
N ASN A 182 22.42 -2.43 7.34
CA ASN A 182 23.85 -2.67 7.17
C ASN A 182 24.62 -1.40 7.56
N PRO A 183 25.39 -1.40 8.66
CA PRO A 183 26.09 -0.21 9.12
C PRO A 183 27.20 0.25 8.17
N GLU A 184 27.64 -0.61 7.24
CA GLU A 184 28.57 -0.23 6.17
C GLU A 184 27.90 0.63 5.10
N VAL A 185 26.55 0.56 5.00
CA VAL A 185 25.76 1.33 4.03
C VAL A 185 25.16 2.56 4.70
N TYR A 186 24.52 2.35 5.85
CA TYR A 186 23.89 3.43 6.64
C TYR A 186 24.37 3.38 8.08
N GLN A 187 25.11 4.41 8.49
CA GLN A 187 25.65 4.52 9.85
C GLN A 187 24.55 4.87 10.86
N ASP A 188 23.48 5.53 10.42
CA ASP A 188 22.35 5.90 11.22
C ASP A 188 21.01 5.76 10.46
N GLN A 189 19.91 5.74 11.20
CA GLN A 189 18.57 5.61 10.63
C GLN A 189 18.11 6.86 9.86
N GLU A 190 18.60 8.04 10.20
CA GLU A 190 18.20 9.26 9.50
C GLU A 190 18.74 9.31 8.08
N ALA A 191 19.97 8.85 7.86
CA ALA A 191 20.54 8.72 6.51
C ALA A 191 19.74 7.74 5.66
N PHE A 192 19.32 6.60 6.25
CA PHE A 192 18.43 5.64 5.58
C PHE A 192 17.06 6.27 5.22
N TRP A 193 16.42 6.94 6.18
CA TRP A 193 15.13 7.59 5.94
C TRP A 193 15.24 8.69 4.88
N HIS A 194 16.29 9.48 4.92
CA HIS A 194 16.53 10.52 3.92
C HIS A 194 16.57 9.96 2.49
N ASP A 195 17.33 8.89 2.24
CA ASP A 195 17.44 8.31 0.91
C ASP A 195 16.14 7.62 0.49
N LEU A 196 15.49 6.89 1.40
CA LEU A 196 14.22 6.23 1.16
C LEU A 196 13.12 7.23 0.79
N ILE A 197 12.96 8.30 1.59
CA ILE A 197 11.94 9.33 1.33
C ILE A 197 12.22 10.07 0.02
N ARG A 198 13.48 10.40 -0.28
CA ARG A 198 13.82 10.99 -1.58
C ARG A 198 13.48 10.07 -2.76
N ALA A 199 13.67 8.78 -2.62
CA ALA A 199 13.25 7.83 -3.65
C ALA A 199 11.73 7.81 -3.85
N PHE A 200 10.96 7.83 -2.75
CA PHE A 200 9.50 7.95 -2.80
C PHE A 200 9.05 9.26 -3.44
N GLN A 201 9.63 10.37 -3.06
CA GLN A 201 9.31 11.69 -3.64
C GLN A 201 9.52 11.70 -5.16
N ARG A 202 10.60 11.07 -5.64
CA ARG A 202 10.86 10.93 -7.08
C ARG A 202 9.83 10.04 -7.79
N GLU A 203 9.40 8.94 -7.16
CA GLU A 203 8.35 8.07 -7.72
C GLU A 203 7.02 8.82 -7.80
N ILE A 204 6.63 9.52 -6.74
CA ILE A 204 5.41 10.34 -6.71
C ILE A 204 5.47 11.41 -7.80
N MET A 205 6.57 12.15 -7.93
CA MET A 205 6.70 13.16 -8.98
C MET A 205 6.69 12.57 -10.38
N ALA A 206 7.28 11.40 -10.60
CA ALA A 206 7.22 10.71 -11.88
C ALA A 206 5.78 10.27 -12.26
N LEU A 207 4.96 9.90 -11.25
CA LEU A 207 3.52 9.65 -11.45
C LEU A 207 2.75 10.95 -11.73
N VAL A 208 3.05 12.03 -11.01
CA VAL A 208 2.45 13.36 -11.25
C VAL A 208 2.79 13.85 -12.66
N ASP A 209 4.02 13.74 -13.10
CA ASP A 209 4.48 14.09 -14.44
C ASP A 209 3.80 13.20 -15.52
N ALA A 210 3.47 11.95 -15.17
CA ALA A 210 2.64 11.08 -16.01
C ALA A 210 1.14 11.48 -15.98
N GLY A 211 0.75 12.41 -15.10
CA GLY A 211 -0.58 12.99 -14.94
C GLY A 211 -1.45 12.26 -13.92
N ALA A 212 -0.86 11.68 -12.88
CA ALA A 212 -1.59 11.14 -11.75
C ALA A 212 -2.17 12.27 -10.90
N THR A 213 -3.47 12.17 -10.60
CA THR A 213 -4.20 13.06 -9.69
C THR A 213 -4.83 12.31 -8.52
N TYR A 214 -4.75 10.97 -8.54
CA TYR A 214 -5.27 10.12 -7.49
C TYR A 214 -4.28 9.00 -7.15
N ILE A 215 -3.64 9.10 -5.99
CA ILE A 215 -2.62 8.16 -5.51
C ILE A 215 -3.08 7.58 -4.16
N GLN A 216 -3.08 6.26 -4.04
CA GLN A 216 -3.32 5.55 -2.79
C GLN A 216 -1.99 5.09 -2.21
N ILE A 217 -1.78 5.32 -0.93
CA ILE A 217 -0.66 4.76 -0.17
C ILE A 217 -1.13 3.46 0.48
N ASP A 218 -0.50 2.35 0.14
CA ASP A 218 -0.81 1.03 0.71
C ASP A 218 0.14 0.72 1.86
N ASP A 219 -0.42 0.51 3.04
CA ASP A 219 0.32 0.23 4.25
C ASP A 219 -0.21 -1.01 4.98
N VAL A 220 0.68 -1.72 5.62
CA VAL A 220 0.35 -2.82 6.52
C VAL A 220 0.85 -2.55 7.95
N CYS A 221 1.79 -1.63 8.13
CA CYS A 221 2.51 -1.44 9.38
C CYS A 221 1.62 -0.89 10.48
N PHE A 222 0.68 0.02 10.15
CA PHE A 222 -0.28 0.51 11.14
C PHE A 222 -1.20 -0.61 11.64
N ALA A 223 -1.69 -1.48 10.74
CA ALA A 223 -2.48 -2.63 11.13
C ALA A 223 -1.66 -3.66 11.94
N TYR A 224 -0.38 -3.84 11.61
CA TYR A 224 0.52 -4.68 12.38
C TYR A 224 0.78 -4.12 13.78
N LEU A 225 0.89 -2.80 13.92
CA LEU A 225 1.05 -2.14 15.22
C LEU A 225 -0.25 -2.11 16.05
N CYS A 226 -1.38 -2.61 15.53
CA CYS A 226 -2.57 -2.93 16.31
C CYS A 226 -2.47 -4.31 16.97
N ASP A 227 -1.65 -5.24 16.45
CA ASP A 227 -1.56 -6.62 16.91
C ASP A 227 -0.60 -6.73 18.12
N PRO A 228 -1.02 -7.28 19.27
CA PRO A 228 -0.16 -7.44 20.44
C PRO A 228 1.12 -8.24 20.17
N VAL A 229 1.08 -9.23 19.27
CA VAL A 229 2.26 -10.05 18.93
C VAL A 229 3.29 -9.21 18.19
N HIS A 230 2.84 -8.38 17.23
CA HIS A 230 3.70 -7.46 16.51
C HIS A 230 4.27 -6.37 17.42
N ARG A 231 3.46 -5.81 18.33
CA ARG A 231 3.93 -4.82 19.32
C ARG A 231 4.99 -5.42 20.23
N ALA A 232 4.77 -6.63 20.76
CA ALA A 232 5.77 -7.33 21.59
C ALA A 232 7.06 -7.61 20.81
N HIS A 233 6.96 -7.99 19.53
CA HIS A 233 8.11 -8.20 18.66
C HIS A 233 8.92 -6.90 18.48
N VAL A 234 8.26 -5.79 18.16
CA VAL A 234 8.86 -4.47 18.02
C VAL A 234 9.57 -4.05 19.33
N GLN A 235 8.93 -4.23 20.49
CA GLN A 235 9.53 -3.95 21.80
C GLN A 235 10.76 -4.82 22.08
N SER A 236 10.73 -6.10 21.73
CA SER A 236 11.89 -7.00 21.92
C SER A 236 13.12 -6.57 21.12
N ARG A 237 12.92 -5.73 20.11
CA ARG A 237 13.97 -5.13 19.27
C ARG A 237 14.41 -3.75 19.73
N GLY A 238 13.86 -3.27 20.84
CA GLY A 238 14.24 -1.99 21.45
C GLY A 238 13.46 -0.80 20.91
N TYR A 239 12.39 -1.00 20.13
CA TYR A 239 11.53 0.08 19.66
C TYR A 239 10.28 0.24 20.52
N ASP A 240 9.84 1.47 20.68
CA ASP A 240 8.52 1.80 21.20
C ASP A 240 7.49 1.75 20.06
N PRO A 241 6.46 0.87 20.13
CA PRO A 241 5.44 0.78 19.09
C PRO A 241 4.68 2.08 18.84
N ASP A 242 4.41 2.88 19.86
CA ASP A 242 3.70 4.15 19.73
C ASP A 242 4.59 5.22 19.09
N ALA A 243 5.89 5.22 19.39
CA ALA A 243 6.85 6.05 18.69
C ALA A 243 6.98 5.68 17.22
N LEU A 244 6.90 4.38 16.86
CA LEU A 244 6.90 3.94 15.46
C LEU A 244 5.66 4.40 14.70
N VAL A 245 4.47 4.39 15.33
CA VAL A 245 3.25 4.94 14.69
C VAL A 245 3.46 6.40 14.29
N ARG A 246 4.01 7.24 15.19
CA ARG A 246 4.31 8.64 14.90
C ARG A 246 5.40 8.80 13.84
N LEU A 247 6.47 8.03 13.94
CA LEU A 247 7.55 8.05 12.95
C LEU A 247 7.03 7.73 11.55
N TYR A 248 6.27 6.66 11.39
CA TYR A 248 5.73 6.27 10.09
C TYR A 248 4.77 7.30 9.53
N THR A 249 3.90 7.88 10.37
CA THR A 249 3.02 8.98 9.97
C THR A 249 3.83 10.18 9.45
N GLN A 250 4.88 10.59 10.16
CA GLN A 250 5.76 11.69 9.75
C GLN A 250 6.46 11.40 8.42
N ARG A 251 7.04 10.20 8.26
CA ARG A 251 7.76 9.81 7.04
C ARG A 251 6.86 9.68 5.82
N ILE A 252 5.64 9.19 5.99
CA ILE A 252 4.65 9.16 4.90
C ILE A 252 4.23 10.58 4.53
N ASN A 253 3.92 11.44 5.50
CA ASN A 253 3.60 12.84 5.25
C ASN A 253 4.74 13.57 4.52
N GLU A 254 5.99 13.33 4.91
CA GLU A 254 7.17 13.86 4.23
C GLU A 254 7.27 13.36 2.78
N ALA A 255 7.00 12.07 2.53
CA ALA A 255 7.04 11.50 1.20
C ALA A 255 5.99 12.13 0.26
N ILE A 256 4.75 12.31 0.73
CA ILE A 256 3.65 12.84 -0.09
C ILE A 256 3.67 14.36 -0.24
N SER A 257 4.40 15.09 0.62
CA SER A 257 4.43 16.56 0.66
C SER A 257 5.00 17.22 -0.60
N VAL A 258 5.71 16.46 -1.44
CA VAL A 258 6.30 16.96 -2.69
C VAL A 258 5.26 17.18 -3.79
N ALA A 259 4.11 16.53 -3.68
CA ALA A 259 3.08 16.58 -4.71
C ALA A 259 2.29 17.92 -4.68
N PRO A 260 1.85 18.42 -5.83
CA PRO A 260 0.98 19.58 -5.90
C PRO A 260 -0.38 19.36 -5.24
N ASP A 261 -1.03 20.41 -4.77
CA ASP A 261 -2.30 20.40 -4.03
C ASP A 261 -3.47 19.71 -4.78
N HIS A 262 -3.42 19.66 -6.10
CA HIS A 262 -4.46 19.01 -6.90
C HIS A 262 -4.36 17.48 -6.92
N VAL A 263 -3.31 16.90 -6.35
CA VAL A 263 -3.15 15.45 -6.21
C VAL A 263 -3.81 14.99 -4.93
N THR A 264 -4.78 14.11 -5.06
CA THR A 264 -5.46 13.49 -3.92
C THR A 264 -4.71 12.26 -3.46
N PHE A 265 -4.33 12.24 -2.19
CA PHE A 265 -3.81 11.06 -1.52
C PHE A 265 -4.87 10.41 -0.65
N THR A 266 -4.94 9.09 -0.71
CA THR A 266 -5.69 8.23 0.20
C THR A 266 -4.78 7.16 0.77
N MET A 267 -5.19 6.49 1.84
CA MET A 267 -4.40 5.44 2.46
C MET A 267 -5.23 4.18 2.66
N HIS A 268 -4.68 3.04 2.29
CA HIS A 268 -5.21 1.73 2.62
C HIS A 268 -4.36 1.06 3.69
N THR A 269 -4.99 0.53 4.73
CA THR A 269 -4.32 -0.29 5.75
C THR A 269 -4.84 -1.71 5.68
N CYS A 270 -3.93 -2.68 5.49
CA CYS A 270 -4.25 -4.08 5.30
C CYS A 270 -3.66 -4.94 6.43
N ARG A 271 -4.41 -5.95 6.87
CA ARG A 271 -3.92 -6.96 7.84
C ARG A 271 -3.19 -8.13 7.20
N GLY A 272 -2.99 -8.05 5.90
CA GLY A 272 -2.48 -9.12 5.06
C GLY A 272 -3.62 -9.95 4.46
N ASN A 273 -3.50 -10.25 3.17
CA ASN A 273 -4.41 -11.15 2.46
C ASN A 273 -3.63 -11.97 1.44
N ARG A 274 -3.44 -13.24 1.70
CA ARG A 274 -2.80 -14.17 0.80
C ARG A 274 -3.50 -15.53 0.86
N GLU A 275 -4.36 -15.83 -0.11
CA GLU A 275 -5.04 -17.13 -0.20
C GLU A 275 -5.74 -17.53 1.12
N GLY A 276 -6.45 -16.58 1.74
CA GLY A 276 -7.12 -16.78 3.02
C GLY A 276 -6.22 -16.69 4.26
N HIS A 277 -4.93 -16.39 4.10
CA HIS A 277 -4.03 -16.10 5.23
C HIS A 277 -3.98 -14.61 5.52
N TRP A 278 -3.76 -14.27 6.78
CA TRP A 278 -3.53 -12.91 7.28
C TRP A 278 -2.26 -12.86 8.15
N VAL A 279 -1.81 -11.69 8.50
CA VAL A 279 -0.59 -11.47 9.29
C VAL A 279 -0.90 -10.88 10.66
N ALA A 280 -1.85 -9.94 10.74
CA ALA A 280 -2.14 -9.18 11.95
C ALA A 280 -3.62 -9.23 12.35
N GLU A 281 -3.86 -9.09 13.65
CA GLU A 281 -5.16 -8.94 14.29
C GLU A 281 -5.12 -7.74 15.25
N GLY A 282 -6.29 -7.26 15.69
CA GLY A 282 -6.42 -6.16 16.64
C GLY A 282 -7.21 -4.98 16.08
N ALA A 283 -7.92 -4.27 16.96
CA ALA A 283 -8.65 -3.07 16.61
C ALA A 283 -7.71 -1.87 16.42
N TYR A 284 -8.19 -0.83 15.72
CA TYR A 284 -7.39 0.36 15.41
C TYR A 284 -7.13 1.28 16.62
N ASP A 285 -7.65 0.99 17.81
CA ASP A 285 -7.50 1.82 19.03
C ASP A 285 -6.06 2.25 19.30
N ALA A 286 -5.10 1.36 19.06
CA ALA A 286 -3.68 1.62 19.31
C ALA A 286 -3.04 2.66 18.37
N VAL A 287 -3.63 2.93 17.21
CA VAL A 287 -3.06 3.78 16.17
C VAL A 287 -3.98 4.93 15.74
N ALA A 288 -5.27 4.85 16.05
CA ALA A 288 -6.32 5.71 15.53
C ALA A 288 -6.08 7.19 15.78
N GLU A 289 -5.68 7.56 17.01
CA GLU A 289 -5.46 8.95 17.38
C GLU A 289 -4.43 9.63 16.48
N VAL A 290 -3.28 8.98 16.27
CA VAL A 290 -2.22 9.52 15.42
C VAL A 290 -2.61 9.39 13.94
N LEU A 291 -3.08 8.20 13.53
CA LEU A 291 -3.38 7.92 12.13
C LEU A 291 -4.45 8.86 11.56
N PHE A 292 -5.54 9.07 12.28
CA PHE A 292 -6.68 9.84 11.76
C PHE A 292 -6.54 11.36 11.96
N ASN A 293 -5.69 11.81 12.90
CA ASN A 293 -5.51 13.24 13.14
C ASN A 293 -4.25 13.81 12.49
N GLU A 294 -3.20 13.00 12.28
CA GLU A 294 -1.89 13.49 11.85
C GLU A 294 -1.51 13.08 10.41
N MET A 295 -2.19 12.09 9.82
CA MET A 295 -1.90 11.64 8.45
C MET A 295 -2.51 12.58 7.41
N ASN A 296 -1.70 13.12 6.50
CA ASN A 296 -2.12 14.09 5.49
C ASN A 296 -2.75 13.42 4.25
N VAL A 297 -3.79 12.61 4.45
CA VAL A 297 -4.56 11.99 3.38
C VAL A 297 -6.03 12.41 3.44
N LYS A 298 -6.74 12.30 2.33
CA LYS A 298 -8.14 12.73 2.22
C LYS A 298 -9.15 11.66 2.67
N ALA A 299 -8.76 10.38 2.62
CA ALA A 299 -9.60 9.26 3.04
C ALA A 299 -8.77 8.03 3.37
N PHE A 300 -9.37 7.13 4.15
CA PHE A 300 -8.80 5.85 4.51
C PHE A 300 -9.66 4.70 3.99
N PHE A 301 -9.01 3.64 3.53
CA PHE A 301 -9.60 2.33 3.22
C PHE A 301 -9.17 1.37 4.32
N LEU A 302 -10.10 1.09 5.22
CA LEU A 302 -9.81 0.35 6.45
C LEU A 302 -10.50 -1.01 6.44
N GLU A 303 -9.85 -2.01 7.01
CA GLU A 303 -10.42 -3.34 7.22
C GLU A 303 -11.16 -3.37 8.56
N TYR A 304 -12.48 -3.46 8.50
CA TYR A 304 -13.38 -3.67 9.62
C TYR A 304 -14.25 -4.90 9.36
N ASP A 305 -15.24 -5.13 10.22
CA ASP A 305 -16.33 -6.07 9.98
C ASP A 305 -15.98 -7.55 10.23
N THR A 306 -14.91 -7.78 11.00
CA THR A 306 -14.54 -9.12 11.46
C THR A 306 -14.09 -9.05 12.91
N ASP A 307 -14.20 -10.15 13.66
CA ASP A 307 -13.68 -10.26 15.03
C ASP A 307 -12.18 -9.91 15.10
N ARG A 308 -11.46 -10.18 14.03
CA ARG A 308 -10.05 -9.89 13.86
C ARG A 308 -9.74 -8.39 13.76
N ALA A 309 -10.65 -7.62 13.16
CA ALA A 309 -10.43 -6.21 12.87
C ALA A 309 -10.95 -5.27 13.96
N GLY A 310 -11.75 -5.76 14.90
CA GLY A 310 -12.39 -4.95 15.93
C GLY A 310 -13.60 -4.15 15.43
N GLY A 311 -14.18 -3.35 16.32
CA GLY A 311 -15.36 -2.53 16.04
C GLY A 311 -15.03 -1.11 15.60
N PHE A 312 -16.08 -0.30 15.36
CA PHE A 312 -15.99 1.07 14.85
C PHE A 312 -15.70 2.13 15.94
N GLY A 313 -15.45 1.72 17.20
CA GLY A 313 -15.17 2.64 18.31
C GLY A 313 -14.05 3.65 18.04
N PRO A 314 -12.97 3.30 17.33
CA PRO A 314 -11.88 4.23 17.01
C PRO A 314 -12.22 5.33 16.00
N LEU A 315 -13.34 5.24 15.27
CA LEU A 315 -13.82 6.26 14.32
C LEU A 315 -14.72 7.28 14.99
#